data_46a83a70b395468567180ce2abef599c
#
_entry.id   46a83a70b395468567180ce2abef599c
#
_cell.length_a   1.000
_cell.length_b   1.000
_cell.length_c   1.000
_cell.angle_alpha   90.00
_cell.angle_beta   90.00
_cell.angle_gamma   90.00
#
_symmetry.space_group_name_H-M   'P 1'
#
loop_
_entity.id
_entity.type
_entity.pdbx_description
1 polymer ?
#
loop_
_entity_poly.entity_id
_entity_poly.type
_entity_poly.pdbx_seq_one_letter_code
_entity_poly.pdbx_strand_id
1 'polypeptide(L)'
;MDWAFTLRGHSFHFQTDQGVFSKKEVDFGSRVLVERVTLPEADGPILDLGCGYGPIGLALAKSFPGREVHMVDINERAVELAKKNAANNHISNASIYKSDIFENIRADQFALIVTNPPIRAGKQLVYRMFEESFRHLVTNGELWVVIQKKQGAPSARKKLERLFGGVDLIGKEKGYYVFKAKKI
;
A
#
# COMPACT_ATOMS: atom_id res chain seq x y z
N MET A 1 -0.90 12.85 -18.42
CA MET A 1 -2.03 12.02 -18.87
C MET A 1 -3.05 11.95 -17.73
N ASP A 2 -4.30 12.25 -18.03
CA ASP A 2 -5.37 12.37 -17.03
C ASP A 2 -6.51 11.41 -17.38
N TRP A 3 -7.00 10.64 -16.39
CA TRP A 3 -8.00 9.61 -16.63
C TRP A 3 -8.78 9.31 -15.34
N ALA A 4 -10.00 8.79 -15.52
CA ALA A 4 -10.90 8.48 -14.40
C ALA A 4 -10.89 6.98 -14.09
N PHE A 5 -11.02 6.66 -12.82
CA PHE A 5 -11.10 5.29 -12.34
C PHE A 5 -11.86 5.21 -11.01
N THR A 6 -12.60 4.13 -10.79
CA THR A 6 -13.36 3.93 -9.56
C THR A 6 -12.67 2.91 -8.65
N LEU A 7 -12.43 3.28 -7.40
CA LEU A 7 -11.86 2.41 -6.38
C LEU A 7 -12.71 2.54 -5.10
N ARG A 8 -13.07 1.42 -4.50
CA ARG A 8 -13.87 1.37 -3.26
C ARG A 8 -15.15 2.21 -3.35
N GLY A 9 -15.77 2.23 -4.54
CA GLY A 9 -17.00 2.98 -4.77
C GLY A 9 -16.82 4.48 -4.96
N HIS A 10 -15.58 4.97 -4.95
CA HIS A 10 -15.27 6.38 -5.17
C HIS A 10 -14.68 6.60 -6.55
N SER A 11 -15.12 7.64 -7.24
CA SER A 11 -14.57 8.04 -8.52
C SER A 11 -13.36 8.94 -8.31
N PHE A 12 -12.26 8.62 -8.98
CA PHE A 12 -11.02 9.38 -8.93
C PHE A 12 -10.61 9.86 -10.32
N HIS A 13 -9.94 10.99 -10.36
CA HIS A 13 -9.20 11.44 -11.53
C HIS A 13 -7.72 11.33 -11.24
N PHE A 14 -7.02 10.46 -11.95
CA PHE A 14 -5.59 10.25 -11.77
C PHE A 14 -4.79 10.88 -12.90
N GLN A 15 -3.67 11.46 -12.53
CA GLN A 15 -2.65 11.93 -13.45
C GLN A 15 -1.43 11.03 -13.35
N THR A 16 -0.93 10.59 -14.49
CA THR A 16 0.26 9.74 -14.56
C THR A 16 1.16 10.22 -15.69
N ASP A 17 2.42 9.77 -15.70
CA ASP A 17 3.33 10.01 -16.81
C ASP A 17 4.13 8.74 -17.12
N GLN A 18 4.89 8.76 -18.22
CA GLN A 18 5.63 7.59 -18.69
C GLN A 18 6.72 7.12 -17.73
N GLY A 19 7.23 8.00 -16.89
CA GLY A 19 8.26 7.66 -15.92
C GLY A 19 7.72 6.93 -14.69
N VAL A 20 6.42 6.93 -14.49
CA VAL A 20 5.77 6.32 -13.32
C VAL A 20 4.81 5.23 -13.74
N PHE A 21 3.91 5.53 -14.68
CA PHE A 21 2.90 4.57 -15.14
C PHE A 21 2.29 5.05 -16.44
N SER A 22 2.16 4.16 -17.42
CA SER A 22 1.72 4.53 -18.78
C SER A 22 0.31 4.11 -19.15
N LYS A 23 -0.33 3.26 -18.37
CA LYS A 23 -1.69 2.79 -18.66
C LYS A 23 -2.74 3.72 -18.04
N LYS A 24 -3.93 3.76 -18.62
CA LYS A 24 -5.07 4.56 -18.13
C LYS A 24 -5.97 3.74 -17.21
N GLU A 25 -5.38 2.90 -16.39
CA GLU A 25 -6.11 2.09 -15.42
C GLU A 25 -5.21 1.77 -14.23
N VAL A 26 -5.83 1.54 -13.09
CA VAL A 26 -5.09 1.12 -11.91
C VAL A 26 -4.61 -0.32 -12.11
N ASP A 27 -3.36 -0.58 -11.75
CA ASP A 27 -2.76 -1.90 -11.78
C ASP A 27 -3.66 -2.94 -11.09
N PHE A 28 -3.78 -4.13 -11.70
CA PHE A 28 -4.73 -5.13 -11.23
C PHE A 28 -4.42 -5.60 -9.81
N GLY A 29 -3.16 -5.82 -9.47
CA GLY A 29 -2.76 -6.20 -8.11
C GLY A 29 -3.17 -5.16 -7.08
N SER A 30 -2.98 -3.87 -7.40
CA SER A 30 -3.39 -2.79 -6.52
C SER A 30 -4.91 -2.75 -6.33
N ARG A 31 -5.68 -3.01 -7.39
CA ARG A 31 -7.14 -3.10 -7.29
C ARG A 31 -7.59 -4.27 -6.41
N VAL A 32 -6.99 -5.43 -6.61
CA VAL A 32 -7.29 -6.63 -5.82
C VAL A 32 -7.05 -6.39 -4.34
N LEU A 33 -5.96 -5.70 -4.01
CA LEU A 33 -5.62 -5.34 -2.64
C LEU A 33 -6.59 -4.32 -2.06
N VAL A 34 -6.71 -3.16 -2.71
CA VAL A 34 -7.41 -2.01 -2.12
C VAL A 34 -8.90 -2.26 -1.92
N GLU A 35 -9.52 -3.04 -2.80
CA GLU A 35 -10.95 -3.38 -2.66
C GLU A 35 -11.22 -4.28 -1.46
N ARG A 36 -10.22 -5.00 -0.96
CA ARG A 36 -10.38 -5.95 0.14
C ARG A 36 -9.98 -5.41 1.51
N VAL A 37 -9.22 -4.33 1.56
CA VAL A 37 -8.71 -3.79 2.83
C VAL A 37 -9.86 -3.37 3.75
N THR A 38 -9.80 -3.85 4.98
CA THR A 38 -10.67 -3.40 6.07
C THR A 38 -9.81 -2.73 7.13
N LEU A 39 -10.39 -1.76 7.83
CA LEU A 39 -9.67 -1.03 8.86
C LEU A 39 -9.57 -1.89 10.13
N PRO A 40 -8.37 -2.09 10.69
CA PRO A 40 -8.25 -2.79 11.97
C PRO A 40 -8.82 -1.98 13.11
N GLU A 41 -9.14 -2.63 14.22
CA GLU A 41 -9.65 -1.95 15.42
C GLU A 41 -8.56 -1.08 16.09
N ALA A 42 -7.30 -1.44 15.90
CA ALA A 42 -6.20 -0.68 16.46
C ALA A 42 -6.21 0.78 15.99
N ASP A 43 -5.87 1.69 16.90
CA ASP A 43 -5.72 3.10 16.57
C ASP A 43 -4.37 3.39 15.95
N GLY A 44 -4.32 4.38 15.07
CA GLY A 44 -3.09 4.82 14.45
C GLY A 44 -3.27 5.15 12.97
N PRO A 45 -2.26 5.77 12.37
CA PRO A 45 -2.31 6.11 10.95
C PRO A 45 -2.17 4.90 10.05
N ILE A 46 -2.47 5.11 8.78
CA ILE A 46 -2.31 4.13 7.70
C ILE A 46 -1.05 4.49 6.91
N LEU A 47 -0.31 3.48 6.47
CA LEU A 47 0.84 3.67 5.57
C LEU A 47 0.63 2.92 4.26
N ASP A 48 0.76 3.62 3.16
CA ASP A 48 0.88 3.06 1.81
C ASP A 48 2.36 3.04 1.46
N LEU A 49 2.98 1.88 1.55
CA LEU A 49 4.41 1.69 1.37
C LEU A 49 4.72 1.39 -0.10
N GLY A 50 5.41 2.31 -0.77
CA GLY A 50 5.64 2.25 -2.20
C GLY A 50 4.42 2.73 -2.98
N CYS A 51 3.98 3.96 -2.73
CA CYS A 51 2.67 4.44 -3.16
C CYS A 51 2.51 4.71 -4.66
N GLY A 52 3.62 4.85 -5.41
CA GLY A 52 3.53 5.23 -6.81
C GLY A 52 2.79 6.57 -6.97
N TYR A 53 1.91 6.65 -7.95
CA TYR A 53 1.12 7.87 -8.19
C TYR A 53 -0.11 7.99 -7.28
N GLY A 54 -0.34 7.04 -6.36
CA GLY A 54 -1.25 7.17 -5.24
C GLY A 54 -2.55 6.39 -5.20
N PRO A 55 -2.82 5.42 -6.08
CA PRO A 55 -4.17 4.82 -6.14
C PRO A 55 -4.60 4.13 -4.84
N ILE A 56 -3.73 3.37 -4.19
CA ILE A 56 -4.08 2.65 -2.96
C ILE A 56 -4.29 3.62 -1.81
N GLY A 57 -3.28 4.45 -1.52
CA GLY A 57 -3.33 5.37 -0.39
C GLY A 57 -4.46 6.39 -0.49
N LEU A 58 -4.71 6.92 -1.68
CA LEU A 58 -5.78 7.89 -1.88
C LEU A 58 -7.17 7.26 -1.75
N ALA A 59 -7.34 6.03 -2.22
CA ALA A 59 -8.58 5.30 -2.05
C ALA A 59 -8.87 5.03 -0.56
N LEU A 60 -7.84 4.66 0.21
CA LEU A 60 -7.96 4.45 1.65
C LEU A 60 -8.24 5.75 2.39
N ALA A 61 -7.58 6.84 2.01
CA ALA A 61 -7.82 8.15 2.61
C ALA A 61 -9.28 8.60 2.41
N LYS A 62 -9.83 8.36 1.22
CA LYS A 62 -11.22 8.68 0.91
C LYS A 62 -12.20 7.81 1.69
N SER A 63 -11.87 6.53 1.84
CA SER A 63 -12.72 5.55 2.54
C SER A 63 -12.69 5.72 4.06
N PHE A 64 -11.56 6.18 4.60
CA PHE A 64 -11.37 6.31 6.05
C PHE A 64 -10.97 7.76 6.41
N PRO A 65 -11.90 8.71 6.26
CA PRO A 65 -11.58 10.14 6.43
C PRO A 65 -11.14 10.51 7.86
N GLY A 66 -11.43 9.66 8.85
CA GLY A 66 -10.98 9.85 10.22
C GLY A 66 -9.55 9.40 10.50
N ARG A 67 -8.86 8.83 9.52
CA ARG A 67 -7.48 8.37 9.67
C ARG A 67 -6.53 9.20 8.83
N GLU A 68 -5.35 9.46 9.36
CA GLU A 68 -4.25 10.02 8.57
C GLU A 68 -3.61 8.90 7.74
N VAL A 69 -3.38 9.16 6.46
CA VAL A 69 -2.73 8.22 5.55
C VAL A 69 -1.39 8.77 5.14
N HIS A 70 -0.32 8.06 5.50
CA HIS A 70 1.02 8.35 5.01
C HIS A 70 1.24 7.56 3.71
N MET A 71 1.77 8.23 2.71
CA MET A 71 2.05 7.63 1.41
C MET A 71 3.49 7.94 1.04
N VAL A 72 4.31 6.90 0.90
CA VAL A 72 5.73 7.08 0.65
C VAL A 72 6.21 6.29 -0.56
N ASP A 73 7.21 6.84 -1.23
CA ASP A 73 7.88 6.19 -2.35
C ASP A 73 9.31 6.70 -2.41
N ILE A 74 10.23 5.87 -2.88
CA ILE A 74 11.61 6.29 -3.11
C ILE A 74 11.73 7.18 -4.34
N ASN A 75 10.79 7.06 -5.28
CA ASN A 75 10.78 7.81 -6.54
C ASN A 75 10.11 9.18 -6.33
N GLU A 76 10.90 10.23 -6.46
CA GLU A 76 10.46 11.60 -6.27
C GLU A 76 9.34 12.03 -7.23
N ARG A 77 9.38 11.54 -8.47
CA ARG A 77 8.33 11.83 -9.47
C ARG A 77 7.01 11.19 -9.08
N ALA A 78 7.05 9.98 -8.54
CA ALA A 78 5.87 9.31 -8.02
C ALA A 78 5.23 10.13 -6.89
N VAL A 79 6.04 10.59 -5.96
CA VAL A 79 5.59 11.43 -4.85
C VAL A 79 4.91 12.71 -5.35
N GLU A 80 5.51 13.38 -6.33
CA GLU A 80 4.93 14.60 -6.92
C GLU A 80 3.59 14.32 -7.59
N LEU A 81 3.48 13.22 -8.33
CA LEU A 81 2.22 12.81 -8.95
C LEU A 81 1.17 12.46 -7.90
N ALA A 82 1.55 11.73 -6.86
CA ALA A 82 0.63 11.39 -5.79
C ALA A 82 0.08 12.64 -5.10
N LYS A 83 0.92 13.66 -4.87
CA LYS A 83 0.50 14.95 -4.31
C LYS A 83 -0.50 15.66 -5.22
N LYS A 84 -0.24 15.68 -6.53
CA LYS A 84 -1.17 16.27 -7.50
C LYS A 84 -2.51 15.53 -7.50
N ASN A 85 -2.46 14.21 -7.46
CA ASN A 85 -3.66 13.38 -7.44
C ASN A 85 -4.45 13.58 -6.15
N ALA A 86 -3.80 13.75 -5.01
CA ALA A 86 -4.47 14.07 -3.75
C ALA A 86 -5.22 15.41 -3.87
N ALA A 87 -4.55 16.45 -4.38
CA ALA A 87 -5.16 17.76 -4.56
C ALA A 87 -6.34 17.71 -5.55
N ASN A 88 -6.16 17.04 -6.68
CA ASN A 88 -7.19 16.92 -7.71
C ASN A 88 -8.44 16.16 -7.23
N ASN A 89 -8.29 15.29 -6.26
CA ASN A 89 -9.39 14.50 -5.70
C ASN A 89 -9.85 15.02 -4.33
N HIS A 90 -9.41 16.21 -3.94
CA HIS A 90 -9.82 16.88 -2.71
C HIS A 90 -9.57 16.04 -1.45
N ILE A 91 -8.41 15.38 -1.38
CA ILE A 91 -8.01 14.56 -0.25
C ILE A 91 -7.07 15.37 0.64
N SER A 92 -7.47 15.57 1.90
CA SER A 92 -6.73 16.39 2.86
C SER A 92 -6.10 15.60 4.02
N ASN A 93 -6.43 14.32 4.15
CA ASN A 93 -5.91 13.46 5.23
C ASN A 93 -4.75 12.56 4.77
N ALA A 94 -4.04 12.95 3.73
CA ALA A 94 -2.88 12.23 3.21
C ALA A 94 -1.62 13.07 3.38
N SER A 95 -0.56 12.44 3.92
CA SER A 95 0.79 13.02 4.00
C SER A 95 1.67 12.23 3.05
N ILE A 96 2.16 12.89 1.99
CA ILE A 96 2.85 12.22 0.89
C ILE A 96 4.28 12.73 0.82
N TYR A 97 5.26 11.82 0.92
CA TYR A 97 6.65 12.22 0.96
C TYR A 97 7.59 11.11 0.52
N LYS A 98 8.82 11.50 0.17
CA LYS A 98 9.85 10.56 -0.26
C LYS A 98 10.41 9.82 0.95
N SER A 99 10.55 8.50 0.81
CA SER A 99 11.21 7.66 1.82
C SER A 99 11.76 6.41 1.15
N ASP A 100 12.99 6.06 1.50
CA ASP A 100 13.55 4.75 1.16
C ASP A 100 13.06 3.77 2.24
N ILE A 101 12.01 3.04 1.91
CA ILE A 101 11.25 2.21 2.85
C ILE A 101 10.84 3.04 4.06
N PHE A 102 11.42 2.81 5.24
CA PHE A 102 11.09 3.51 6.48
C PHE A 102 12.10 4.59 6.89
N GLU A 103 13.13 4.86 6.10
CA GLU A 103 14.20 5.78 6.50
C GLU A 103 13.74 7.20 6.82
N ASN A 104 12.70 7.68 6.15
CA ASN A 104 12.20 9.04 6.32
C ASN A 104 10.76 9.08 6.86
N ILE A 105 10.28 8.00 7.41
CA ILE A 105 8.91 7.92 7.92
C ILE A 105 8.70 8.94 9.04
N ARG A 106 7.59 9.67 8.97
CA ARG A 106 7.24 10.77 9.88
C ARG A 106 6.23 10.37 10.96
N ALA A 107 6.10 9.09 11.23
CA ALA A 107 5.25 8.56 12.29
C ALA A 107 5.94 7.36 12.92
N ASP A 108 5.73 7.18 14.22
CA ASP A 108 6.41 6.11 14.93
C ASP A 108 5.78 4.75 14.69
N GLN A 109 4.46 4.69 14.67
CA GLN A 109 3.75 3.42 14.54
C GLN A 109 2.46 3.57 13.75
N PHE A 110 2.08 2.50 13.06
CA PHE A 110 0.90 2.45 12.19
C PHE A 110 -0.08 1.38 12.65
N ALA A 111 -1.37 1.65 12.47
CA ALA A 111 -2.41 0.65 12.66
C ALA A 111 -2.53 -0.28 11.46
N LEU A 112 -2.24 0.25 10.27
CA LEU A 112 -2.38 -0.46 9.02
C LEU A 112 -1.26 -0.08 8.08
N ILE A 113 -0.59 -1.08 7.53
CA ILE A 113 0.40 -0.89 6.45
C ILE A 113 -0.07 -1.72 5.27
N VAL A 114 -0.12 -1.10 4.10
CA VAL A 114 -0.49 -1.77 2.85
C VAL A 114 0.64 -1.64 1.84
N THR A 115 0.89 -2.68 1.06
CA THR A 115 1.91 -2.63 0.03
C THR A 115 1.62 -3.58 -1.12
N ASN A 116 1.89 -3.09 -2.33
CA ASN A 116 2.06 -3.90 -3.52
C ASN A 116 3.57 -3.86 -3.79
N PRO A 117 4.35 -4.81 -3.26
CA PRO A 117 5.80 -4.66 -3.22
C PRO A 117 6.45 -4.77 -4.59
N PRO A 118 7.62 -4.12 -4.80
CA PRO A 118 8.35 -4.15 -6.07
C PRO A 118 9.11 -5.47 -6.23
N ILE A 119 8.43 -6.50 -6.68
CA ILE A 119 8.99 -7.86 -6.79
C ILE A 119 10.26 -7.90 -7.65
N ARG A 120 10.32 -7.08 -8.71
CA ARG A 120 11.49 -7.02 -9.60
C ARG A 120 12.74 -6.50 -8.91
N ALA A 121 12.60 -5.78 -7.80
CA ALA A 121 13.75 -5.27 -7.05
C ALA A 121 14.41 -6.35 -6.17
N GLY A 122 13.82 -7.53 -6.11
CA GLY A 122 14.41 -8.69 -5.45
C GLY A 122 13.76 -9.07 -4.14
N LYS A 123 13.93 -10.34 -3.79
CA LYS A 123 13.35 -10.97 -2.61
C LYS A 123 13.84 -10.35 -1.31
N GLN A 124 15.13 -9.98 -1.25
CA GLN A 124 15.72 -9.40 -0.03
C GLN A 124 15.06 -8.06 0.31
N LEU A 125 14.80 -7.22 -0.69
CA LEU A 125 14.13 -5.95 -0.46
C LEU A 125 12.71 -6.16 0.05
N VAL A 126 11.95 -7.05 -0.58
CA VAL A 126 10.58 -7.36 -0.18
C VAL A 126 10.54 -7.87 1.27
N TYR A 127 11.44 -8.77 1.63
CA TYR A 127 11.50 -9.32 2.98
C TYR A 127 11.90 -8.27 4.02
N ARG A 128 12.79 -7.36 3.65
CA ARG A 128 13.15 -6.21 4.50
C ARG A 128 11.93 -5.30 4.72
N MET A 129 11.13 -5.09 3.69
CA MET A 129 9.88 -4.33 3.82
C MET A 129 8.94 -4.97 4.84
N PHE A 130 8.82 -6.30 4.83
CA PHE A 130 8.00 -7.03 5.79
C PHE A 130 8.55 -6.89 7.21
N GLU A 131 9.85 -7.07 7.39
CA GLU A 131 10.52 -6.97 8.70
C GLU A 131 10.36 -5.58 9.30
N GLU A 132 10.59 -4.54 8.52
CA GLU A 132 10.46 -3.17 8.98
C GLU A 132 8.99 -2.78 9.22
N SER A 133 8.07 -3.29 8.41
CA SER A 133 6.65 -3.10 8.63
C SER A 133 6.22 -3.69 9.98
N PHE A 134 6.70 -4.87 10.32
CA PHE A 134 6.42 -5.48 11.61
C PHE A 134 6.85 -4.56 12.77
N ARG A 135 8.04 -3.97 12.67
CA ARG A 135 8.55 -3.07 13.72
C ARG A 135 7.74 -1.79 13.85
N HIS A 136 7.15 -1.30 12.75
CA HIS A 136 6.42 -0.03 12.71
C HIS A 136 4.91 -0.18 12.91
N LEU A 137 4.43 -1.37 13.18
CA LEU A 137 3.03 -1.61 13.51
C LEU A 137 2.80 -1.52 15.01
N VAL A 138 1.67 -0.95 15.41
CA VAL A 138 1.17 -1.05 16.78
C VAL A 138 0.74 -2.48 17.07
N THR A 139 0.60 -2.83 18.34
CA THR A 139 -0.03 -4.10 18.74
C THR A 139 -1.44 -4.17 18.14
N ASN A 140 -1.78 -5.29 17.54
CA ASN A 140 -3.02 -5.52 16.79
C ASN A 140 -3.12 -4.75 15.47
N GLY A 141 -2.05 -4.07 15.07
CA GLY A 141 -1.95 -3.50 13.74
C GLY A 141 -1.77 -4.58 12.68
N GLU A 142 -2.04 -4.24 11.44
CA GLU A 142 -2.07 -5.22 10.34
C GLU A 142 -1.22 -4.78 9.16
N LEU A 143 -0.53 -5.75 8.57
CA LEU A 143 0.14 -5.60 7.28
C LEU A 143 -0.66 -6.34 6.22
N TRP A 144 -1.04 -5.65 5.17
CA TRP A 144 -1.74 -6.21 4.01
C TRP A 144 -0.83 -6.15 2.79
N VAL A 145 -0.66 -7.29 2.12
CA VAL A 145 0.25 -7.43 0.99
C VAL A 145 -0.47 -8.10 -0.16
N VAL A 146 -0.30 -7.59 -1.37
CA VAL A 146 -0.71 -8.30 -2.58
C VAL A 146 0.55 -8.76 -3.31
N ILE A 147 0.55 -10.02 -3.73
CA ILE A 147 1.67 -10.59 -4.46
C ILE A 147 1.17 -11.67 -5.42
N GLN A 148 1.73 -11.68 -6.61
CA GLN A 148 1.38 -12.65 -7.62
C GLN A 148 1.98 -14.01 -7.30
N LYS A 149 1.20 -15.08 -7.47
CA LYS A 149 1.67 -16.44 -7.17
C LYS A 149 2.99 -16.77 -7.88
N LYS A 150 3.07 -16.45 -9.16
CA LYS A 150 4.27 -16.70 -9.97
C LYS A 150 5.49 -15.89 -9.54
N GLN A 151 5.30 -14.86 -8.76
CA GLN A 151 6.36 -13.93 -8.34
C GLN A 151 6.70 -14.08 -6.86
N GLY A 152 6.38 -15.21 -6.24
CA GLY A 152 6.87 -15.54 -4.92
C GLY A 152 5.84 -15.50 -3.79
N ALA A 153 4.54 -15.58 -4.07
CA ALA A 153 3.52 -15.59 -3.03
C ALA A 153 3.74 -16.70 -1.99
N PRO A 154 4.07 -17.95 -2.35
CA PRO A 154 4.30 -18.99 -1.35
C PRO A 154 5.46 -18.66 -0.39
N SER A 155 6.57 -18.13 -0.91
CA SER A 155 7.72 -17.74 -0.09
C SER A 155 7.40 -16.55 0.80
N ALA A 156 6.67 -15.57 0.26
CA ALA A 156 6.24 -14.40 1.02
C ALA A 156 5.34 -14.81 2.18
N ARG A 157 4.41 -15.73 1.95
CA ARG A 157 3.54 -16.25 3.00
C ARG A 157 4.34 -16.86 4.15
N LYS A 158 5.35 -17.68 3.83
CA LYS A 158 6.21 -18.28 4.85
C LYS A 158 6.97 -17.24 5.65
N LYS A 159 7.48 -16.21 5.00
CA LYS A 159 8.17 -15.12 5.68
C LYS A 159 7.24 -14.37 6.62
N LEU A 160 6.02 -14.06 6.18
CA LEU A 160 5.02 -13.39 7.00
C LEU A 160 4.62 -14.26 8.21
N GLU A 161 4.46 -15.56 8.02
CA GLU A 161 4.15 -16.49 9.11
C GLU A 161 5.26 -16.48 10.17
N ARG A 162 6.51 -16.47 9.75
CA ARG A 162 7.65 -16.42 10.69
C ARG A 162 7.68 -15.11 11.47
N LEU A 163 7.42 -14.00 10.82
CA LEU A 163 7.48 -12.69 11.46
C LEU A 163 6.31 -12.44 12.40
N PHE A 164 5.12 -12.81 11.99
CA PHE A 164 3.87 -12.45 12.67
C PHE A 164 3.27 -13.58 13.51
N GLY A 165 3.73 -14.80 13.32
CA GLY A 165 3.17 -15.97 13.98
C GLY A 165 1.95 -16.56 13.29
N GLY A 166 1.46 -15.90 12.24
CA GLY A 166 0.33 -16.35 11.44
C GLY A 166 0.04 -15.38 10.31
N VAL A 167 -0.65 -15.84 9.29
CA VAL A 167 -1.04 -15.02 8.16
C VAL A 167 -2.36 -15.54 7.58
N ASP A 168 -3.27 -14.63 7.23
CA ASP A 168 -4.54 -14.99 6.60
C ASP A 168 -4.47 -14.73 5.10
N LEU A 169 -4.96 -15.68 4.32
CA LEU A 169 -5.22 -15.46 2.90
C LEU A 169 -6.62 -14.84 2.79
N ILE A 170 -6.66 -13.54 2.51
CA ILE A 170 -7.92 -12.80 2.44
C ILE A 170 -8.65 -13.06 1.14
N GLY A 171 -7.90 -13.22 0.05
CA GLY A 171 -8.48 -13.49 -1.25
C GLY A 171 -7.42 -13.75 -2.29
N LYS A 172 -7.88 -14.27 -3.42
CA LYS A 172 -7.03 -14.48 -4.59
C LYS A 172 -7.87 -14.23 -5.84
N GLU A 173 -7.27 -13.59 -6.82
CA GLU A 173 -7.95 -13.24 -8.05
C GLU A 173 -6.94 -13.17 -9.18
N LYS A 174 -7.16 -13.96 -10.23
CA LYS A 174 -6.29 -14.01 -11.42
C LYS A 174 -4.81 -14.18 -11.06
N GLY A 175 -4.51 -15.03 -10.08
CA GLY A 175 -3.14 -15.29 -9.65
C GLY A 175 -2.55 -14.30 -8.68
N TYR A 176 -3.27 -13.27 -8.27
CA TYR A 176 -2.86 -12.35 -7.21
C TYR A 176 -3.42 -12.80 -5.87
N TYR A 177 -2.56 -12.88 -4.88
CA TYR A 177 -2.92 -13.30 -3.52
C TYR A 177 -2.82 -12.11 -2.59
N VAL A 178 -3.84 -11.92 -1.75
CA VAL A 178 -3.86 -10.88 -0.72
C VAL A 178 -3.68 -11.55 0.64
N PHE A 179 -2.60 -11.19 1.32
CA PHE A 179 -2.30 -11.68 2.66
C PHE A 179 -2.50 -10.57 3.68
N LYS A 180 -3.03 -10.96 4.84
CA LYS A 180 -3.13 -10.09 6.01
C LYS A 180 -2.37 -10.74 7.16
N ALA A 181 -1.45 -10.01 7.77
CA ALA A 181 -0.69 -10.45 8.92
C ALA A 181 -0.90 -9.45 10.07
N LYS A 182 -1.28 -9.96 11.24
CA LYS A 182 -1.59 -9.15 12.42
C LYS A 182 -0.50 -9.26 13.45
N LYS A 183 -0.05 -8.12 13.95
CA LYS A 183 0.95 -8.06 15.03
C LYS A 183 0.26 -8.23 16.39
N ILE A 184 0.54 -9.32 17.05
CA ILE A 184 -0.06 -9.66 18.35
C ILE A 184 0.88 -9.29 19.50
#